data_6d172b36c11aa1e9657ce5dd8e61128d
#
_entry.id   6d172b36c11aa1e9657ce5dd8e61128d
#
_cell.length_a   1.000
_cell.length_b   1.000
_cell.length_c   1.000
_cell.angle_alpha   90.00
_cell.angle_beta   90.00
_cell.angle_gamma   90.00
#
_symmetry.space_group_name_H-M   'P 1'
#
loop_
_entity.id
_entity.type
_entity.pdbx_description
1 polymer ?
#
loop_
_entity_poly.entity_id
_entity_poly.type
_entity_poly.pdbx_seq_one_letter_code
_entity_poly.pdbx_strand_id
1 'polypeptide(L)'
;MSWNTLHKPITVLAALLLGTISFTATGAAKWANPSLLVTPDTVKQNINKPNWVVVDCRDLKDYAKGHIPGAISLGKRCKKALRDTTARVWRDTSKYEKLFGKVGISNNTHVVFYYGDMKTLTDATVGFWIMEYLGHDKVHVLNGGLDAWRKAGNRLDNKPVKKAAATFKAKIKASRYAPTDEILSVARGKTVRQLIDSRTKKEYAGKDIRAIRGGHIPNTTVNVSHLDSLAKSINKKTGKMEAVAYLDPDAANKAFGKLDKSKRTIAFCQTGTRSTMTYMQLRLMGFKDPANWDESWRVYGSQLAFPVGGEQWYNFAGLNKKLKKLEKKVAKLEGKK
;
A
#
# COMPACT_ATOMS: atom_id res chain seq x y z
N MET A 1 62.34 75.34 24.89
CA MET A 1 62.13 74.18 25.77
C MET A 1 61.17 73.26 25.11
N SER A 2 61.66 72.15 24.55
CA SER A 2 60.95 71.19 23.76
C SER A 2 60.54 69.98 24.65
N TRP A 3 59.29 69.59 24.59
CA TRP A 3 58.84 68.34 25.17
C TRP A 3 58.31 67.49 24.06
N ASN A 4 59.08 66.45 23.72
CA ASN A 4 58.69 65.31 22.86
C ASN A 4 57.88 64.27 23.68
N THR A 5 56.65 64.01 23.34
CA THR A 5 55.91 62.87 23.86
C THR A 5 55.78 61.82 22.74
N LEU A 6 56.46 60.67 22.97
CA LEU A 6 56.39 59.48 22.16
C LEU A 6 55.03 58.77 22.39
N HIS A 7 54.26 58.62 21.31
CA HIS A 7 53.09 57.74 21.30
C HIS A 7 53.51 56.35 20.76
N LYS A 8 53.40 55.33 21.59
CA LYS A 8 53.51 53.90 21.15
C LYS A 8 52.19 53.45 20.60
N PRO A 9 52.11 52.74 19.45
CA PRO A 9 50.86 52.15 18.98
C PRO A 9 50.58 50.84 19.74
N ILE A 10 49.35 50.74 20.24
CA ILE A 10 48.79 49.49 20.83
C ILE A 10 48.25 48.68 19.69
N THR A 11 48.95 47.56 19.36
CA THR A 11 48.44 46.59 18.39
C THR A 11 47.41 45.67 19.06
N VAL A 12 46.15 45.86 18.74
CA VAL A 12 45.04 44.97 19.18
C VAL A 12 45.02 43.81 18.22
N LEU A 13 45.43 42.65 18.69
CA LEU A 13 45.31 41.37 17.97
C LEU A 13 43.88 40.84 18.13
N ALA A 14 43.03 41.03 17.12
CA ALA A 14 41.70 40.45 17.05
C ALA A 14 41.84 38.98 16.62
N ALA A 15 41.75 38.05 17.55
CA ALA A 15 41.65 36.59 17.26
C ALA A 15 40.25 36.29 16.72
N LEU A 16 40.15 36.09 15.40
CA LEU A 16 38.93 35.55 14.76
C LEU A 16 38.85 34.06 15.07
N LEU A 17 38.03 33.67 16.06
CA LEU A 17 37.57 32.30 16.26
C LEU A 17 36.61 31.92 15.09
N LEU A 18 37.16 31.35 14.03
CA LEU A 18 36.35 30.64 13.02
C LEU A 18 35.83 29.33 13.61
N GLY A 19 34.65 29.41 14.23
CA GLY A 19 33.88 28.23 14.61
C GLY A 19 33.47 27.48 13.34
N THR A 20 34.12 26.38 13.02
CA THR A 20 33.68 25.45 11.97
C THR A 20 32.39 24.78 12.45
N ILE A 21 31.23 25.30 12.00
CA ILE A 21 29.97 24.61 12.14
C ILE A 21 30.04 23.42 11.17
N SER A 22 30.40 22.26 11.72
CA SER A 22 30.28 20.98 10.99
C SER A 22 28.80 20.69 10.79
N PHE A 23 28.27 21.04 9.62
CA PHE A 23 27.02 20.49 9.14
C PHE A 23 27.25 19.00 8.93
N THR A 24 26.87 18.17 9.90
CA THR A 24 26.67 16.76 9.67
C THR A 24 25.49 16.67 8.68
N ALA A 25 25.79 16.46 7.40
CA ALA A 25 24.80 16.09 6.41
C ALA A 25 24.13 14.79 6.94
N THR A 26 22.96 14.91 7.52
CA THR A 26 22.12 13.76 7.84
C THR A 26 21.81 13.09 6.52
N GLY A 27 22.48 11.98 6.22
CA GLY A 27 22.26 11.21 5.01
C GLY A 27 20.75 10.93 4.86
N ALA A 28 20.22 11.05 3.62
CA ALA A 28 18.83 10.78 3.33
C ALA A 28 18.42 9.42 3.93
N ALA A 29 17.27 9.38 4.60
CA ALA A 29 16.78 8.15 5.21
C ALA A 29 16.63 7.04 4.17
N LYS A 30 16.96 5.81 4.56
CA LYS A 30 16.85 4.62 3.70
C LYS A 30 15.71 3.73 4.19
N TRP A 31 15.11 2.97 3.28
CA TRP A 31 14.17 1.92 3.68
C TRP A 31 14.86 0.88 4.55
N ALA A 32 14.20 0.42 5.59
CA ALA A 32 14.69 -0.70 6.41
C ALA A 32 14.67 -2.02 5.63
N ASN A 33 13.72 -2.18 4.70
CA ASN A 33 13.57 -3.35 3.85
C ASN A 33 13.51 -2.95 2.36
N PRO A 34 14.59 -2.43 1.76
CA PRO A 34 14.57 -1.88 0.40
C PRO A 34 14.30 -2.94 -0.67
N SER A 35 14.66 -4.20 -0.43
CA SER A 35 14.45 -5.31 -1.37
C SER A 35 12.99 -5.62 -1.66
N LEU A 36 12.05 -5.13 -0.85
CA LEU A 36 10.60 -5.31 -1.10
C LEU A 36 10.11 -4.53 -2.33
N LEU A 37 10.80 -3.44 -2.69
CA LEU A 37 10.57 -2.65 -3.91
C LEU A 37 11.71 -2.88 -4.87
N VAL A 38 11.47 -3.65 -5.94
CA VAL A 38 12.48 -3.89 -6.97
C VAL A 38 12.37 -2.90 -8.13
N THR A 39 13.50 -2.61 -8.77
CA THR A 39 13.56 -1.74 -9.96
C THR A 39 13.30 -2.52 -11.26
N PRO A 40 13.00 -1.84 -12.37
CA PRO A 40 12.96 -2.48 -13.70
C PRO A 40 14.25 -3.23 -14.03
N ASP A 41 15.42 -2.69 -13.71
CA ASP A 41 16.71 -3.34 -13.94
C ASP A 41 16.87 -4.62 -13.12
N THR A 42 16.45 -4.60 -11.86
CA THR A 42 16.43 -5.81 -11.03
C THR A 42 15.58 -6.91 -11.67
N VAL A 43 14.38 -6.54 -12.17
CA VAL A 43 13.50 -7.50 -12.87
C VAL A 43 14.17 -8.01 -14.14
N LYS A 44 14.69 -7.13 -14.98
CA LYS A 44 15.37 -7.48 -16.24
C LYS A 44 16.51 -8.46 -16.05
N GLN A 45 17.35 -8.26 -15.01
CA GLN A 45 18.50 -9.11 -14.70
C GLN A 45 18.11 -10.50 -14.16
N ASN A 46 16.91 -10.65 -13.63
CA ASN A 46 16.52 -11.85 -12.89
C ASN A 46 15.36 -12.65 -13.52
N ILE A 47 14.54 -12.06 -14.38
CA ILE A 47 13.29 -12.67 -14.86
C ILE A 47 13.49 -14.02 -15.58
N ASN A 48 14.66 -14.25 -16.16
CA ASN A 48 15.02 -15.50 -16.82
C ASN A 48 15.64 -16.55 -15.88
N LYS A 49 15.88 -16.20 -14.62
CA LYS A 49 16.41 -17.16 -13.64
C LYS A 49 15.29 -18.13 -13.20
N PRO A 50 15.59 -19.41 -13.03
CA PRO A 50 14.57 -20.42 -12.72
C PRO A 50 13.85 -20.19 -11.39
N ASN A 51 14.48 -19.49 -10.45
CA ASN A 51 13.93 -19.14 -9.15
C ASN A 51 13.29 -17.72 -9.11
N TRP A 52 12.96 -17.14 -10.27
CA TRP A 52 12.25 -15.87 -10.35
C TRP A 52 10.97 -16.00 -11.17
N VAL A 53 9.87 -15.51 -10.61
CA VAL A 53 8.57 -15.42 -11.29
C VAL A 53 8.04 -14.00 -11.15
N VAL A 54 7.79 -13.37 -12.29
CA VAL A 54 7.15 -12.06 -12.36
C VAL A 54 5.68 -12.25 -12.70
N VAL A 55 4.79 -11.64 -11.90
CA VAL A 55 3.33 -11.80 -11.99
C VAL A 55 2.71 -10.49 -12.43
N ASP A 56 2.05 -10.52 -13.58
CA ASP A 56 1.21 -9.42 -14.04
C ASP A 56 -0.12 -9.42 -13.30
N CYS A 57 -0.35 -8.37 -12.52
CA CYS A 57 -1.57 -8.23 -11.72
C CYS A 57 -2.72 -7.51 -12.43
N ARG A 58 -2.59 -7.22 -13.73
CA ARG A 58 -3.65 -6.59 -14.54
C ARG A 58 -4.69 -7.63 -15.00
N ASP A 59 -5.75 -7.15 -15.64
CA ASP A 59 -6.71 -8.03 -16.30
C ASP A 59 -6.05 -8.80 -17.46
N LEU A 60 -6.53 -10.01 -17.74
CA LEU A 60 -5.97 -10.88 -18.80
C LEU A 60 -5.93 -10.20 -20.15
N LYS A 61 -6.95 -9.39 -20.49
CA LYS A 61 -6.98 -8.60 -21.73
C LYS A 61 -5.83 -7.59 -21.84
N ASP A 62 -5.40 -7.01 -20.72
CA ASP A 62 -4.30 -6.04 -20.71
C ASP A 62 -2.93 -6.75 -20.72
N TYR A 63 -2.83 -7.94 -20.11
CA TYR A 63 -1.69 -8.83 -20.25
C TYR A 63 -1.50 -9.24 -21.72
N ALA A 64 -2.56 -9.66 -22.41
CA ALA A 64 -2.51 -10.09 -23.80
C ALA A 64 -2.12 -8.97 -24.79
N LYS A 65 -2.44 -7.71 -24.47
CA LYS A 65 -2.00 -6.55 -25.28
C LYS A 65 -0.52 -6.24 -25.17
N GLY A 66 0.12 -6.69 -24.07
CA GLY A 66 1.54 -6.49 -23.83
C GLY A 66 1.87 -6.52 -22.34
N HIS A 67 2.87 -7.32 -22.01
CA HIS A 67 3.34 -7.55 -20.64
C HIS A 67 4.88 -7.56 -20.57
N ILE A 68 5.45 -7.56 -19.39
CA ILE A 68 6.89 -7.72 -19.19
C ILE A 68 7.31 -9.10 -19.71
N PRO A 69 8.30 -9.20 -20.62
CA PRO A 69 8.73 -10.49 -21.19
C PRO A 69 9.02 -11.51 -20.07
N GLY A 70 8.48 -12.72 -20.21
CA GLY A 70 8.62 -13.77 -19.20
C GLY A 70 7.68 -13.67 -17.99
N ALA A 71 6.88 -12.62 -17.85
CA ALA A 71 5.88 -12.51 -16.80
C ALA A 71 4.67 -13.42 -17.06
N ILE A 72 4.11 -14.00 -16.00
CA ILE A 72 2.89 -14.81 -16.03
C ILE A 72 1.68 -13.98 -15.62
N SER A 73 0.47 -14.45 -15.99
CA SER A 73 -0.80 -13.92 -15.48
C SER A 73 -1.52 -14.98 -14.64
N LEU A 74 -2.22 -14.53 -13.59
CA LEU A 74 -3.14 -15.37 -12.82
C LEU A 74 -4.54 -15.46 -13.48
N GLY A 75 -4.69 -15.01 -14.72
CA GLY A 75 -5.95 -15.02 -15.47
C GLY A 75 -6.95 -13.93 -15.11
N LYS A 76 -6.75 -13.27 -13.97
CA LYS A 76 -7.55 -12.14 -13.44
C LYS A 76 -6.61 -11.17 -12.72
N ARG A 77 -7.09 -9.97 -12.43
CA ARG A 77 -6.39 -9.04 -11.53
C ARG A 77 -6.05 -9.74 -10.21
N CYS A 78 -4.81 -9.59 -9.70
CA CYS A 78 -4.33 -10.32 -8.52
C CYS A 78 -5.29 -10.21 -7.33
N LYS A 79 -5.84 -9.03 -7.04
CA LYS A 79 -6.81 -8.85 -5.95
C LYS A 79 -8.11 -9.64 -6.11
N LYS A 80 -8.45 -10.08 -7.33
CA LYS A 80 -9.59 -10.95 -7.63
C LYS A 80 -9.19 -12.42 -7.74
N ALA A 81 -7.96 -12.69 -8.22
CA ALA A 81 -7.44 -14.04 -8.38
C ALA A 81 -7.06 -14.69 -7.05
N LEU A 82 -6.70 -13.88 -6.04
CA LEU A 82 -6.13 -14.34 -4.78
C LEU A 82 -7.11 -14.21 -3.60
N ARG A 83 -8.35 -13.83 -3.83
CA ARG A 83 -9.38 -13.69 -2.79
C ARG A 83 -10.71 -14.25 -3.29
N ASP A 84 -11.61 -14.54 -2.37
CA ASP A 84 -12.97 -14.99 -2.68
C ASP A 84 -13.83 -13.86 -3.28
N THR A 85 -15.07 -14.18 -3.61
CA THR A 85 -16.04 -13.21 -4.19
C THR A 85 -16.39 -12.07 -3.23
N THR A 86 -16.16 -12.26 -1.93
CA THR A 86 -16.33 -11.23 -0.89
C THR A 86 -15.07 -10.37 -0.68
N ALA A 87 -14.03 -10.58 -1.50
CA ALA A 87 -12.72 -9.95 -1.42
C ALA A 87 -11.98 -10.25 -0.10
N ARG A 88 -12.03 -11.51 0.37
CA ARG A 88 -11.31 -12.01 1.54
C ARG A 88 -10.35 -13.11 1.14
N VAL A 89 -9.30 -13.27 1.94
CA VAL A 89 -8.37 -14.40 1.77
C VAL A 89 -9.12 -15.74 1.84
N TRP A 90 -8.69 -16.67 1.04
CA TRP A 90 -9.23 -18.03 1.11
C TRP A 90 -8.79 -18.68 2.42
N ARG A 91 -9.74 -19.25 3.15
CA ARG A 91 -9.43 -20.00 4.38
C ARG A 91 -8.79 -21.35 4.05
N ASP A 92 -9.20 -21.96 2.94
CA ASP A 92 -8.57 -23.18 2.41
C ASP A 92 -7.28 -22.82 1.66
N THR A 93 -6.15 -23.03 2.33
CA THR A 93 -4.81 -22.70 1.78
C THR A 93 -4.40 -23.59 0.62
N SER A 94 -5.03 -24.78 0.44
CA SER A 94 -4.75 -25.66 -0.69
C SER A 94 -5.02 -25.00 -2.04
N LYS A 95 -5.95 -24.04 -2.08
CA LYS A 95 -6.23 -23.23 -3.28
C LYS A 95 -5.05 -22.38 -3.69
N TYR A 96 -4.34 -21.81 -2.72
CA TYR A 96 -3.11 -21.05 -2.99
C TYR A 96 -1.98 -21.97 -3.42
N GLU A 97 -1.82 -23.12 -2.76
CA GLU A 97 -0.79 -24.09 -3.11
C GLU A 97 -0.94 -24.56 -4.56
N LYS A 98 -2.17 -24.91 -4.97
CA LYS A 98 -2.49 -25.30 -6.35
C LYS A 98 -2.26 -24.14 -7.33
N LEU A 99 -2.74 -22.93 -7.01
CA LEU A 99 -2.63 -21.78 -7.89
C LEU A 99 -1.17 -21.41 -8.13
N PHE A 100 -0.39 -21.23 -7.06
CA PHE A 100 1.01 -20.83 -7.16
C PHE A 100 1.89 -21.93 -7.73
N GLY A 101 1.68 -23.17 -7.32
CA GLY A 101 2.41 -24.31 -7.89
C GLY A 101 2.19 -24.44 -9.40
N LYS A 102 0.96 -24.29 -9.88
CA LYS A 102 0.62 -24.36 -11.31
C LYS A 102 1.39 -23.33 -12.16
N VAL A 103 1.69 -22.16 -11.61
CA VAL A 103 2.39 -21.08 -12.31
C VAL A 103 3.89 -21.01 -12.02
N GLY A 104 4.46 -22.10 -11.47
CA GLY A 104 5.89 -22.26 -11.27
C GLY A 104 6.44 -21.58 -10.00
N ILE A 105 5.59 -21.23 -9.04
CA ILE A 105 6.02 -20.64 -7.77
C ILE A 105 6.20 -21.75 -6.73
N SER A 106 7.40 -21.86 -6.19
CA SER A 106 7.77 -22.71 -5.03
C SER A 106 8.08 -21.84 -3.81
N ASN A 107 8.34 -22.45 -2.66
CA ASN A 107 8.77 -21.71 -1.47
C ASN A 107 10.15 -21.04 -1.61
N ASN A 108 10.94 -21.39 -2.62
CA ASN A 108 12.24 -20.79 -2.90
C ASN A 108 12.23 -19.74 -4.02
N THR A 109 11.07 -19.53 -4.65
CA THR A 109 10.93 -18.60 -5.77
C THR A 109 10.87 -17.15 -5.29
N HIS A 110 11.64 -16.25 -5.92
CA HIS A 110 11.43 -14.81 -5.82
C HIS A 110 10.22 -14.42 -6.65
N VAL A 111 9.18 -13.89 -6.02
CA VAL A 111 7.94 -13.50 -6.68
C VAL A 111 7.85 -11.98 -6.76
N VAL A 112 7.76 -11.45 -7.97
CA VAL A 112 7.61 -10.00 -8.19
C VAL A 112 6.21 -9.74 -8.73
N PHE A 113 5.38 -9.05 -7.96
CA PHE A 113 4.10 -8.57 -8.45
C PHE A 113 4.26 -7.20 -9.11
N TYR A 114 3.64 -7.00 -10.28
CA TYR A 114 3.55 -5.67 -10.87
C TYR A 114 2.13 -5.32 -11.28
N TYR A 115 1.90 -4.04 -11.44
CA TYR A 115 0.61 -3.40 -11.74
C TYR A 115 0.75 -2.51 -12.97
N GLY A 116 -0.36 -2.00 -13.50
CA GLY A 116 -0.35 -1.12 -14.67
C GLY A 116 0.19 0.26 -14.32
N ASP A 117 -0.61 1.03 -13.63
CA ASP A 117 -0.35 2.38 -13.15
C ASP A 117 -0.61 2.49 -11.65
N MET A 118 -0.31 3.63 -11.04
CA MET A 118 -0.48 3.84 -9.59
C MET A 118 -1.93 3.67 -9.10
N LYS A 119 -2.94 3.79 -9.96
CA LYS A 119 -4.34 3.56 -9.60
C LYS A 119 -4.62 2.07 -9.35
N THR A 120 -3.79 1.20 -9.91
CA THR A 120 -3.90 -0.26 -9.82
C THR A 120 -2.89 -0.90 -8.89
N LEU A 121 -2.07 -0.10 -8.18
CA LEU A 121 -1.06 -0.55 -7.20
C LEU A 121 -1.60 -1.58 -6.19
N THR A 122 -2.86 -1.43 -5.76
CA THR A 122 -3.51 -2.37 -4.83
C THR A 122 -3.58 -3.80 -5.35
N ASP A 123 -3.51 -4.03 -6.64
CA ASP A 123 -3.49 -5.39 -7.19
C ASP A 123 -2.20 -6.12 -6.82
N ALA A 124 -1.06 -5.43 -6.94
CA ALA A 124 0.24 -5.98 -6.57
C ALA A 124 0.41 -6.09 -5.04
N THR A 125 -0.03 -5.06 -4.28
CA THR A 125 0.13 -5.09 -2.82
C THR A 125 -0.77 -6.11 -2.12
N VAL A 126 -1.92 -6.46 -2.68
CA VAL A 126 -2.73 -7.61 -2.21
C VAL A 126 -1.95 -8.90 -2.41
N GLY A 127 -1.34 -9.11 -3.58
CA GLY A 127 -0.49 -10.28 -3.83
C GLY A 127 0.69 -10.36 -2.86
N PHE A 128 1.38 -9.23 -2.66
CA PHE A 128 2.47 -9.11 -1.71
C PHE A 128 2.07 -9.52 -0.29
N TRP A 129 0.99 -8.92 0.25
CA TRP A 129 0.51 -9.22 1.59
C TRP A 129 0.08 -10.68 1.75
N ILE A 130 -0.64 -11.24 0.76
CA ILE A 130 -1.09 -12.64 0.81
C ILE A 130 0.11 -13.59 0.82
N MET A 131 1.16 -13.35 0.02
CA MET A 131 2.36 -14.17 0.04
C MET A 131 3.04 -14.14 1.41
N GLU A 132 3.20 -12.96 2.03
CA GLU A 132 3.75 -12.87 3.38
C GLU A 132 2.85 -13.55 4.44
N TYR A 133 1.51 -13.46 4.29
CA TYR A 133 0.57 -14.18 5.13
C TYR A 133 0.72 -15.72 5.00
N LEU A 134 0.97 -16.20 3.78
CA LEU A 134 1.23 -17.61 3.51
C LEU A 134 2.65 -18.07 3.91
N GLY A 135 3.43 -17.18 4.54
CA GLY A 135 4.78 -17.48 5.02
C GLY A 135 5.86 -17.45 3.95
N HIS A 136 5.61 -16.75 2.83
CA HIS A 136 6.57 -16.61 1.75
C HIS A 136 7.27 -15.24 1.82
N ASP A 137 8.55 -15.23 2.19
CA ASP A 137 9.31 -14.01 2.44
C ASP A 137 10.05 -13.46 1.18
N LYS A 138 10.19 -14.27 0.12
CA LYS A 138 10.84 -13.87 -1.14
C LYS A 138 9.84 -13.19 -2.08
N VAL A 139 9.15 -12.17 -1.60
CA VAL A 139 8.10 -11.45 -2.33
C VAL A 139 8.45 -9.98 -2.49
N HIS A 140 8.17 -9.44 -3.66
CA HIS A 140 8.55 -8.10 -4.07
C HIS A 140 7.45 -7.43 -4.87
N VAL A 141 7.49 -6.11 -4.97
CA VAL A 141 6.64 -5.32 -5.89
C VAL A 141 7.55 -4.52 -6.81
N LEU A 142 7.24 -4.50 -8.11
CA LEU A 142 7.94 -3.65 -9.07
C LEU A 142 7.59 -2.18 -8.81
N ASN A 143 8.58 -1.39 -8.41
CA ASN A 143 8.40 0.04 -8.14
C ASN A 143 8.01 0.78 -9.42
N GLY A 144 6.88 1.50 -9.38
CA GLY A 144 6.32 2.21 -10.53
C GLY A 144 5.60 1.32 -11.56
N GLY A 145 5.52 -0.01 -11.33
CA GLY A 145 4.75 -0.94 -12.15
C GLY A 145 5.18 -0.97 -13.62
N LEU A 146 4.23 -1.24 -14.53
CA LEU A 146 4.49 -1.31 -15.97
C LEU A 146 4.95 0.03 -16.55
N ASP A 147 4.48 1.14 -15.98
CA ASP A 147 4.90 2.46 -16.43
C ASP A 147 6.39 2.71 -16.19
N ALA A 148 6.93 2.27 -15.05
CA ALA A 148 8.37 2.35 -14.77
C ALA A 148 9.17 1.45 -15.71
N TRP A 149 8.67 0.25 -16.04
CA TRP A 149 9.29 -0.66 -17.01
C TRP A 149 9.42 0.00 -18.38
N ARG A 150 8.33 0.63 -18.87
CA ARG A 150 8.32 1.36 -20.15
C ARG A 150 9.23 2.59 -20.15
N LYS A 151 9.20 3.37 -19.06
CA LYS A 151 10.07 4.56 -18.90
C LYS A 151 11.56 4.23 -18.90
N ALA A 152 11.92 3.02 -18.44
CA ALA A 152 13.28 2.49 -18.52
C ALA A 152 13.66 1.99 -19.94
N GLY A 153 12.84 2.24 -20.96
CA GLY A 153 13.10 1.86 -22.36
C GLY A 153 12.94 0.37 -22.66
N ASN A 154 12.36 -0.40 -21.73
CA ASN A 154 12.22 -1.84 -21.92
C ASN A 154 11.02 -2.18 -22.81
N ARG A 155 11.19 -3.19 -23.65
CA ARG A 155 10.13 -3.69 -24.54
C ARG A 155 9.10 -4.53 -23.78
N LEU A 156 7.93 -4.68 -24.37
CA LEU A 156 6.88 -5.62 -23.95
C LEU A 156 6.83 -6.81 -24.90
N ASP A 157 6.29 -7.92 -24.38
CA ASP A 157 5.92 -9.10 -25.16
C ASP A 157 4.41 -9.33 -25.05
N ASN A 158 3.82 -10.02 -26.04
CA ASN A 158 2.41 -10.42 -26.03
C ASN A 158 2.23 -11.94 -26.08
N LYS A 159 3.33 -12.71 -26.11
CA LYS A 159 3.30 -14.17 -26.14
C LYS A 159 2.97 -14.73 -24.75
N PRO A 160 1.92 -15.56 -24.61
CA PRO A 160 1.58 -16.15 -23.33
C PRO A 160 2.76 -16.95 -22.75
N VAL A 161 3.05 -16.70 -21.46
CA VAL A 161 4.13 -17.36 -20.75
C VAL A 161 3.58 -18.50 -19.90
N LYS A 162 4.15 -19.69 -20.05
CA LYS A 162 3.88 -20.87 -19.22
C LYS A 162 5.18 -21.28 -18.53
N LYS A 163 5.15 -21.35 -17.20
CA LYS A 163 6.25 -21.89 -16.40
C LYS A 163 5.99 -23.37 -16.07
N ALA A 164 7.03 -24.14 -15.89
CA ALA A 164 6.91 -25.50 -15.35
C ALA A 164 6.26 -25.46 -13.97
N ALA A 165 5.41 -26.42 -13.67
CA ALA A 165 4.77 -26.49 -12.35
C ALA A 165 5.81 -26.71 -11.25
N ALA A 166 5.56 -26.14 -10.09
CA ALA A 166 6.40 -26.25 -8.90
C ALA A 166 5.55 -26.63 -7.67
N THR A 167 6.19 -26.97 -6.58
CA THR A 167 5.50 -27.23 -5.31
C THR A 167 5.58 -26.01 -4.41
N PHE A 168 4.43 -25.42 -4.12
CA PHE A 168 4.27 -24.38 -3.10
C PHE A 168 3.55 -24.95 -1.89
N LYS A 169 4.06 -24.71 -0.69
CA LYS A 169 3.44 -25.09 0.57
C LYS A 169 3.24 -23.87 1.45
N ALA A 170 1.99 -23.60 1.81
CA ALA A 170 1.64 -22.50 2.69
C ALA A 170 2.08 -22.80 4.14
N LYS A 171 2.77 -21.85 4.76
CA LYS A 171 3.15 -21.85 6.18
C LYS A 171 2.60 -20.57 6.81
N ILE A 172 1.33 -20.62 7.24
CA ILE A 172 0.60 -19.41 7.68
C ILE A 172 1.38 -18.62 8.74
N LYS A 173 1.67 -17.37 8.44
CA LYS A 173 2.22 -16.39 9.36
C LYS A 173 1.08 -15.54 9.92
N ALA A 174 0.40 -16.06 10.95
CA ALA A 174 -0.80 -15.48 11.52
C ALA A 174 -0.63 -14.00 11.92
N SER A 175 0.59 -13.58 12.31
CA SER A 175 0.87 -12.19 12.66
C SER A 175 0.64 -11.19 11.52
N ARG A 176 0.61 -11.65 10.25
CA ARG A 176 0.35 -10.79 9.08
C ARG A 176 -1.13 -10.50 8.82
N TYR A 177 -1.99 -11.20 9.53
CA TYR A 177 -3.44 -11.05 9.50
C TYR A 177 -3.96 -10.61 10.86
N ALA A 178 -4.93 -9.69 10.88
CA ALA A 178 -5.61 -9.30 12.11
C ALA A 178 -7.06 -9.81 12.05
N PRO A 179 -7.53 -10.60 13.02
CA PRO A 179 -8.92 -11.02 13.08
C PRO A 179 -9.83 -9.90 13.61
N THR A 180 -11.12 -9.94 13.27
CA THR A 180 -12.11 -8.95 13.69
C THR A 180 -12.21 -8.83 15.22
N ASP A 181 -12.06 -9.94 15.95
CA ASP A 181 -12.12 -9.94 17.43
C ASP A 181 -10.96 -9.15 18.05
N GLU A 182 -9.76 -9.18 17.45
CA GLU A 182 -8.65 -8.34 17.90
C GLU A 182 -8.99 -6.85 17.75
N ILE A 183 -9.60 -6.47 16.62
CA ILE A 183 -10.02 -5.09 16.38
C ILE A 183 -11.12 -4.66 17.36
N LEU A 184 -12.10 -5.54 17.62
CA LEU A 184 -13.16 -5.27 18.57
C LEU A 184 -12.62 -5.12 20.00
N SER A 185 -11.62 -5.92 20.38
CA SER A 185 -10.94 -5.81 21.66
C SER A 185 -10.24 -4.44 21.83
N VAL A 186 -9.59 -3.93 20.79
CA VAL A 186 -9.00 -2.57 20.78
C VAL A 186 -10.08 -1.50 20.90
N ALA A 187 -11.16 -1.61 20.10
CA ALA A 187 -12.25 -0.65 20.09
C ALA A 187 -12.94 -0.52 21.47
N ARG A 188 -12.97 -1.61 22.24
CA ARG A 188 -13.51 -1.67 23.60
C ARG A 188 -12.49 -1.33 24.69
N GLY A 189 -11.27 -0.94 24.35
CA GLY A 189 -10.20 -0.61 25.29
C GLY A 189 -9.63 -1.81 26.04
N LYS A 190 -9.94 -3.05 25.66
CA LYS A 190 -9.45 -4.28 26.31
C LYS A 190 -8.04 -4.65 25.91
N THR A 191 -7.58 -4.21 24.76
CA THR A 191 -6.25 -4.50 24.21
C THR A 191 -5.67 -3.26 23.57
N VAL A 192 -4.38 -3.01 23.79
CA VAL A 192 -3.67 -1.88 23.17
C VAL A 192 -2.97 -2.37 21.90
N ARG A 193 -3.35 -1.81 20.75
CA ARG A 193 -2.71 -2.00 19.44
C ARG A 193 -2.70 -0.67 18.70
N GLN A 194 -1.79 -0.51 17.77
CA GLN A 194 -1.80 0.63 16.87
C GLN A 194 -2.70 0.33 15.65
N LEU A 195 -3.81 1.05 15.52
CA LEU A 195 -4.71 0.93 14.38
C LEU A 195 -4.48 2.09 13.41
N ILE A 196 -4.32 1.77 12.13
CA ILE A 196 -4.23 2.74 11.05
C ILE A 196 -5.47 2.63 10.18
N ASP A 197 -6.31 3.66 10.20
CA ASP A 197 -7.40 3.77 9.23
C ASP A 197 -6.85 4.34 7.92
N SER A 198 -6.75 3.48 6.90
CA SER A 198 -6.26 3.84 5.57
C SER A 198 -7.37 4.40 4.66
N ARG A 199 -8.58 4.61 5.18
CA ARG A 199 -9.67 5.27 4.44
C ARG A 199 -9.41 6.77 4.32
N THR A 200 -10.17 7.42 3.46
CA THR A 200 -10.12 8.87 3.33
C THR A 200 -10.60 9.57 4.60
N LYS A 201 -10.19 10.83 4.80
CA LYS A 201 -10.68 11.66 5.91
C LYS A 201 -12.20 11.78 5.94
N LYS A 202 -12.85 11.79 4.74
CA LYS A 202 -14.32 11.82 4.63
C LYS A 202 -14.96 10.52 5.12
N GLU A 203 -14.37 9.36 4.78
CA GLU A 203 -14.84 8.05 5.26
C GLU A 203 -14.66 7.94 6.79
N TYR A 204 -13.50 8.36 7.33
CA TYR A 204 -13.19 8.37 8.76
C TYR A 204 -14.16 9.25 9.57
N ALA A 205 -14.49 10.42 9.06
CA ALA A 205 -15.42 11.37 9.69
C ALA A 205 -16.91 11.01 9.48
N GLY A 206 -17.25 9.87 8.86
CA GLY A 206 -18.62 9.48 8.57
C GLY A 206 -19.32 10.30 7.46
N LYS A 207 -18.58 11.14 6.72
CA LYS A 207 -19.13 11.99 5.63
C LYS A 207 -19.21 11.26 4.29
N ASP A 208 -18.51 10.13 4.11
CA ASP A 208 -18.60 9.22 2.96
C ASP A 208 -18.91 7.82 3.48
N ILE A 209 -20.20 7.46 3.53
CA ILE A 209 -20.69 6.24 4.15
C ILE A 209 -20.77 5.13 3.09
N ARG A 210 -20.01 4.04 3.29
CA ARG A 210 -19.93 2.90 2.37
C ARG A 210 -20.26 1.56 3.05
N ALA A 211 -21.01 1.61 4.16
CA ALA A 211 -21.58 0.48 4.88
C ALA A 211 -22.94 0.92 5.42
N ILE A 212 -23.57 0.18 6.32
CA ILE A 212 -24.82 0.58 6.97
C ILE A 212 -24.65 1.88 7.75
N ARG A 213 -23.46 2.09 8.33
CA ARG A 213 -23.07 3.30 9.05
C ARG A 213 -21.64 3.73 8.73
N GLY A 214 -21.37 5.02 8.87
CA GLY A 214 -20.07 5.68 8.78
C GLY A 214 -19.52 6.03 10.16
N GLY A 215 -18.33 6.62 10.18
CA GLY A 215 -17.56 6.94 11.38
C GLY A 215 -16.24 6.19 11.42
N HIS A 216 -15.69 5.96 12.61
CA HIS A 216 -14.40 5.29 12.78
C HIS A 216 -14.40 4.34 13.99
N ILE A 217 -13.38 3.48 14.03
CA ILE A 217 -13.18 2.56 15.16
C ILE A 217 -12.63 3.37 16.34
N PRO A 218 -13.26 3.31 17.54
CA PRO A 218 -12.70 3.90 18.74
C PRO A 218 -11.26 3.42 18.99
N ASN A 219 -10.43 4.28 19.60
CA ASN A 219 -9.02 4.02 19.85
C ASN A 219 -8.15 3.80 18.60
N THR A 220 -8.64 4.20 17.39
CA THR A 220 -7.81 4.28 16.19
C THR A 220 -6.66 5.26 16.44
N THR A 221 -5.42 4.77 16.25
CA THR A 221 -4.22 5.55 16.55
C THR A 221 -4.04 6.71 15.59
N VAL A 222 -4.20 6.44 14.28
CA VAL A 222 -4.08 7.45 13.22
C VAL A 222 -5.01 7.14 12.04
N ASN A 223 -5.46 8.20 11.38
CA ASN A 223 -6.05 8.11 10.03
C ASN A 223 -5.02 8.64 9.02
N VAL A 224 -4.32 7.72 8.36
CA VAL A 224 -3.42 8.00 7.24
C VAL A 224 -4.03 7.37 6.00
N SER A 225 -4.68 8.19 5.18
CA SER A 225 -5.30 7.70 3.94
C SER A 225 -4.27 6.98 3.06
N HIS A 226 -4.69 5.89 2.41
CA HIS A 226 -3.85 5.21 1.43
C HIS A 226 -3.28 6.17 0.36
N LEU A 227 -3.96 7.28 0.06
CA LEU A 227 -3.48 8.32 -0.85
C LEU A 227 -2.39 9.21 -0.23
N ASP A 228 -2.32 9.29 1.09
CA ASP A 228 -1.28 10.03 1.83
C ASP A 228 -0.01 9.20 2.02
N SER A 229 -0.05 7.90 1.68
CA SER A 229 1.12 7.01 1.59
C SER A 229 1.85 7.11 0.24
N LEU A 230 1.39 7.98 -0.67
CA LEU A 230 1.91 8.10 -2.02
C LEU A 230 2.45 9.51 -2.31
N ALA A 231 3.61 9.55 -2.93
CA ALA A 231 4.16 10.75 -3.54
C ALA A 231 3.29 11.15 -4.74
N LYS A 232 3.06 12.45 -4.88
CA LYS A 232 2.20 13.01 -5.93
C LYS A 232 2.97 14.05 -6.74
N SER A 233 2.66 14.12 -8.03
CA SER A 233 3.14 15.19 -8.89
C SER A 233 2.02 15.69 -9.80
N ILE A 234 2.21 16.89 -10.35
CA ILE A 234 1.28 17.43 -11.34
C ILE A 234 1.48 16.69 -12.67
N ASN A 235 0.42 16.09 -13.18
CA ASN A 235 0.40 15.56 -14.53
C ASN A 235 0.38 16.72 -15.52
N LYS A 236 1.47 16.90 -16.28
CA LYS A 236 1.63 18.02 -17.20
C LYS A 236 0.56 18.09 -18.31
N LYS A 237 -0.06 16.95 -18.66
CA LYS A 237 -1.12 16.90 -19.69
C LYS A 237 -2.50 17.29 -19.16
N THR A 238 -2.78 16.98 -17.90
CA THR A 238 -4.13 17.15 -17.32
C THR A 238 -4.20 18.26 -16.27
N GLY A 239 -3.05 18.79 -15.82
CA GLY A 239 -2.95 19.76 -14.72
C GLY A 239 -3.33 19.19 -13.35
N LYS A 240 -3.60 17.88 -13.23
CA LYS A 240 -4.08 17.26 -11.99
C LYS A 240 -2.93 16.64 -11.20
N MET A 241 -3.06 16.68 -9.87
CA MET A 241 -2.19 15.93 -8.97
C MET A 241 -2.47 14.43 -9.08
N GLU A 242 -1.45 13.66 -9.43
CA GLU A 242 -1.53 12.20 -9.57
C GLU A 242 -0.46 11.52 -8.71
N ALA A 243 -0.79 10.33 -8.20
CA ALA A 243 0.18 9.50 -7.50
C ALA A 243 1.23 8.97 -8.48
N VAL A 244 2.50 9.02 -8.11
CA VAL A 244 3.63 8.62 -8.97
C VAL A 244 4.52 7.54 -8.37
N ALA A 245 4.56 7.43 -7.04
CA ALA A 245 5.39 6.44 -6.31
C ALA A 245 4.88 6.29 -4.87
N TYR A 246 5.46 5.37 -4.11
CA TYR A 246 5.42 5.44 -2.65
C TYR A 246 6.11 6.73 -2.18
N LEU A 247 5.78 7.20 -0.96
CA LEU A 247 6.56 8.23 -0.29
C LEU A 247 8.03 7.78 -0.21
N ASP A 248 8.94 8.72 -0.25
CA ASP A 248 10.32 8.45 0.16
C ASP A 248 10.41 8.16 1.68
N PRO A 249 11.53 7.63 2.19
CA PRO A 249 11.66 7.27 3.59
C PRO A 249 11.43 8.43 4.57
N ASP A 250 11.85 9.65 4.24
CA ASP A 250 11.69 10.82 5.11
C ASP A 250 10.23 11.26 5.18
N ALA A 251 9.57 11.37 4.02
CA ALA A 251 8.16 11.68 3.94
C ALA A 251 7.29 10.61 4.62
N ALA A 252 7.65 9.32 4.49
CA ALA A 252 6.98 8.22 5.18
C ALA A 252 7.16 8.31 6.69
N ASN A 253 8.37 8.59 7.19
CA ASN A 253 8.61 8.80 8.61
C ASN A 253 7.80 9.98 9.14
N LYS A 254 7.64 11.05 8.38
CA LYS A 254 6.77 12.19 8.76
C LYS A 254 5.29 11.78 8.83
N ALA A 255 4.79 11.02 7.85
CA ALA A 255 3.39 10.61 7.78
C ALA A 255 3.00 9.61 8.89
N PHE A 256 3.91 8.70 9.25
CA PHE A 256 3.69 7.62 10.21
C PHE A 256 4.46 7.79 11.53
N GLY A 257 5.15 8.90 11.75
CA GLY A 257 6.10 9.10 12.85
C GLY A 257 5.51 9.07 14.28
N LYS A 258 4.17 9.12 14.40
CA LYS A 258 3.47 8.92 15.69
C LYS A 258 3.38 7.45 16.11
N LEU A 259 3.78 6.51 15.25
CA LEU A 259 3.66 5.08 15.48
C LEU A 259 5.00 4.49 15.94
N ASP A 260 4.93 3.61 16.92
CA ASP A 260 6.05 2.84 17.41
C ASP A 260 6.27 1.60 16.53
N LYS A 261 7.43 1.52 15.88
CA LYS A 261 7.76 0.43 14.95
C LYS A 261 7.92 -0.93 15.64
N SER A 262 8.10 -0.96 16.96
CA SER A 262 8.22 -2.20 17.76
C SER A 262 6.88 -2.83 18.08
N LYS A 263 5.79 -2.05 18.05
CA LYS A 263 4.44 -2.48 18.44
C LYS A 263 3.67 -3.10 17.27
N ARG A 264 2.74 -4.01 17.63
CA ARG A 264 1.77 -4.54 16.68
C ARG A 264 0.94 -3.41 16.08
N THR A 265 0.98 -3.30 14.75
CA THR A 265 0.37 -2.21 13.99
C THR A 265 -0.52 -2.78 12.90
N ILE A 266 -1.81 -2.47 12.95
CA ILE A 266 -2.82 -3.07 12.09
C ILE A 266 -3.38 -2.01 11.14
N ALA A 267 -3.21 -2.22 9.84
CA ALA A 267 -3.82 -1.39 8.81
C ALA A 267 -5.18 -1.95 8.39
N PHE A 268 -6.17 -1.08 8.22
CA PHE A 268 -7.47 -1.43 7.68
C PHE A 268 -8.00 -0.33 6.75
N CYS A 269 -9.02 -0.67 5.95
CA CYS A 269 -9.70 0.32 5.11
C CYS A 269 -11.19 0.04 5.00
N GLN A 270 -11.78 0.05 3.80
CA GLN A 270 -13.18 -0.35 3.57
C GLN A 270 -13.33 -1.87 3.42
N THR A 271 -12.39 -2.53 2.73
CA THR A 271 -12.47 -3.95 2.31
C THR A 271 -11.12 -4.67 2.35
N GLY A 272 -10.17 -4.23 3.17
CA GLY A 272 -8.84 -4.81 3.29
C GLY A 272 -7.92 -4.63 2.08
N THR A 273 -8.40 -3.98 1.00
CA THR A 273 -7.64 -3.84 -0.25
C THR A 273 -6.68 -2.65 -0.22
N ARG A 274 -7.16 -1.44 0.10
CA ARG A 274 -6.33 -0.23 0.15
C ARG A 274 -5.30 -0.29 1.29
N SER A 275 -5.64 -0.92 2.38
CA SER A 275 -4.76 -1.09 3.53
C SER A 275 -3.58 -2.03 3.28
N THR A 276 -3.58 -2.85 2.22
CA THR A 276 -2.37 -3.59 1.82
C THR A 276 -1.26 -2.68 1.32
N MET A 277 -1.59 -1.49 0.77
CA MET A 277 -0.59 -0.45 0.45
C MET A 277 0.06 0.09 1.73
N THR A 278 -0.75 0.39 2.74
CA THR A 278 -0.26 0.82 4.06
C THR A 278 0.56 -0.30 4.72
N TYR A 279 0.10 -1.55 4.67
CA TYR A 279 0.86 -2.70 5.15
C TYR A 279 2.26 -2.77 4.50
N MET A 280 2.34 -2.67 3.18
CA MET A 280 3.62 -2.66 2.47
C MET A 280 4.50 -1.46 2.88
N GLN A 281 3.91 -0.27 3.07
CA GLN A 281 4.62 0.91 3.57
C GLN A 281 5.23 0.64 4.97
N LEU A 282 4.47 0.02 5.88
CA LEU A 282 4.97 -0.37 7.20
C LEU A 282 6.13 -1.38 7.10
N ARG A 283 6.02 -2.33 6.17
CA ARG A 283 7.10 -3.30 5.90
C ARG A 283 8.37 -2.61 5.41
N LEU A 284 8.26 -1.66 4.47
CA LEU A 284 9.38 -0.85 3.99
C LEU A 284 10.04 -0.07 5.11
N MET A 285 9.25 0.50 6.02
CA MET A 285 9.71 1.29 7.16
C MET A 285 10.31 0.44 8.30
N GLY A 286 10.22 -0.88 8.25
CA GLY A 286 10.79 -1.80 9.25
C GLY A 286 9.93 -2.01 10.49
N PHE A 287 8.61 -1.81 10.43
CA PHE A 287 7.71 -2.22 11.51
C PHE A 287 7.86 -3.71 11.78
N LYS A 288 7.97 -4.09 13.05
CA LYS A 288 8.27 -5.47 13.46
C LYS A 288 7.06 -6.41 13.29
N ASP A 289 5.89 -5.95 13.68
CA ASP A 289 4.65 -6.73 13.64
C ASP A 289 3.50 -5.98 12.95
N PRO A 290 3.62 -5.70 11.64
CA PRO A 290 2.51 -5.13 10.86
C PRO A 290 1.53 -6.22 10.43
N ALA A 291 0.24 -5.88 10.44
CA ALA A 291 -0.85 -6.74 9.97
C ALA A 291 -1.82 -5.97 9.07
N ASN A 292 -2.53 -6.68 8.22
CA ASN A 292 -3.68 -6.18 7.50
C ASN A 292 -4.94 -6.83 8.05
N TRP A 293 -5.98 -6.04 8.30
CA TRP A 293 -7.30 -6.56 8.63
C TRP A 293 -8.15 -6.59 7.36
N ASP A 294 -8.40 -7.80 6.86
CA ASP A 294 -9.01 -8.01 5.54
C ASP A 294 -10.52 -7.70 5.51
N GLU A 295 -11.25 -8.00 6.59
CA GLU A 295 -12.68 -7.72 6.74
C GLU A 295 -12.97 -6.22 6.76
N SER A 296 -12.14 -5.43 7.45
CA SER A 296 -12.17 -3.97 7.48
C SER A 296 -13.52 -3.34 7.84
N TRP A 297 -13.68 -2.07 7.50
CA TRP A 297 -14.88 -1.28 7.84
C TRP A 297 -16.18 -1.86 7.30
N ARG A 298 -16.16 -2.51 6.13
CA ARG A 298 -17.36 -3.13 5.56
C ARG A 298 -18.01 -4.11 6.53
N VAL A 299 -17.23 -4.91 7.25
CA VAL A 299 -17.75 -5.81 8.28
C VAL A 299 -18.05 -5.04 9.56
N TYR A 300 -17.12 -4.23 10.03
CA TYR A 300 -17.25 -3.49 11.28
C TYR A 300 -18.46 -2.54 11.29
N GLY A 301 -18.58 -1.72 10.24
CA GLY A 301 -19.67 -0.76 10.09
C GLY A 301 -21.05 -1.39 9.87
N SER A 302 -21.11 -2.70 9.63
CA SER A 302 -22.35 -3.46 9.49
C SER A 302 -22.75 -4.22 10.75
N GLN A 303 -21.89 -4.24 11.80
CA GLN A 303 -22.17 -4.89 13.08
C GLN A 303 -22.71 -3.89 14.08
N LEU A 304 -24.03 -3.84 14.29
CA LEU A 304 -24.68 -2.82 15.11
C LEU A 304 -24.23 -2.78 16.55
N ALA A 305 -23.79 -3.93 17.10
CA ALA A 305 -23.29 -4.05 18.47
C ALA A 305 -21.82 -3.57 18.65
N PHE A 306 -21.14 -3.18 17.56
CA PHE A 306 -19.78 -2.71 17.65
C PHE A 306 -19.72 -1.21 17.93
N PRO A 307 -18.84 -0.72 18.83
CA PRO A 307 -18.74 0.69 19.13
C PRO A 307 -18.16 1.49 17.95
N VAL A 308 -18.74 2.66 17.66
CA VAL A 308 -18.31 3.54 16.57
C VAL A 308 -18.13 4.96 17.07
N GLY A 309 -16.99 5.57 16.79
CA GLY A 309 -16.77 7.00 17.02
C GLY A 309 -17.26 7.81 15.83
N GLY A 310 -17.93 8.94 16.09
CA GLY A 310 -18.47 9.81 15.04
C GLY A 310 -19.50 9.12 14.16
N GLU A 311 -20.37 8.29 14.77
CA GLU A 311 -21.34 7.46 14.06
C GLU A 311 -22.30 8.29 13.21
N GLN A 312 -22.50 7.86 11.98
CA GLN A 312 -23.45 8.42 11.02
C GLN A 312 -24.17 7.27 10.30
N TRP A 313 -25.48 7.36 10.16
CA TRP A 313 -26.28 6.33 9.51
C TRP A 313 -26.45 6.60 8.03
N TYR A 314 -26.44 5.53 7.24
CA TYR A 314 -26.71 5.63 5.81
C TYR A 314 -28.17 6.00 5.56
N ASN A 315 -28.40 7.03 4.74
CA ASN A 315 -29.75 7.50 4.42
C ASN A 315 -30.39 6.64 3.31
N PHE A 316 -30.94 5.50 3.67
CA PHE A 316 -31.62 4.60 2.74
C PHE A 316 -32.87 5.21 2.12
N ALA A 317 -33.66 6.01 2.88
CA ALA A 317 -34.82 6.69 2.34
C ALA A 317 -34.45 7.68 1.23
N GLY A 318 -33.37 8.45 1.42
CA GLY A 318 -32.82 9.34 0.40
C GLY A 318 -32.31 8.59 -0.83
N LEU A 319 -31.70 7.41 -0.65
CA LEU A 319 -31.27 6.55 -1.75
C LEU A 319 -32.48 6.07 -2.57
N ASN A 320 -33.48 5.51 -1.92
CA ASN A 320 -34.73 5.02 -2.58
C ASN A 320 -35.41 6.12 -3.37
N LYS A 321 -35.49 7.34 -2.82
CA LYS A 321 -36.04 8.51 -3.54
C LYS A 321 -35.22 8.84 -4.81
N LYS A 322 -33.87 8.75 -4.74
CA LYS A 322 -32.99 8.96 -5.89
C LYS A 322 -33.14 7.87 -6.94
N LEU A 323 -33.25 6.61 -6.52
CA LEU A 323 -33.45 5.46 -7.43
C LEU A 323 -34.76 5.63 -8.20
N LYS A 324 -35.88 5.85 -7.52
CA LYS A 324 -37.20 6.09 -8.16
C LYS A 324 -37.15 7.25 -9.17
N LYS A 325 -36.38 8.32 -8.88
CA LYS A 325 -36.19 9.44 -9.82
C LYS A 325 -35.39 9.04 -11.05
N LEU A 326 -34.37 8.19 -10.89
CA LEU A 326 -33.57 7.68 -12.00
C LEU A 326 -34.36 6.71 -12.86
N GLU A 327 -35.11 5.78 -12.27
CA GLU A 327 -36.00 4.84 -12.96
C GLU A 327 -37.00 5.58 -13.86
N LYS A 328 -37.65 6.63 -13.33
CA LYS A 328 -38.53 7.50 -14.11
C LYS A 328 -37.82 8.19 -15.30
N LYS A 329 -36.55 8.63 -15.10
CA LYS A 329 -35.79 9.23 -16.19
C LYS A 329 -35.43 8.21 -17.26
N VAL A 330 -35.00 7.00 -16.86
CA VAL A 330 -34.69 5.91 -17.79
C VAL A 330 -35.90 5.52 -18.59
N ALA A 331 -37.05 5.28 -17.93
CA ALA A 331 -38.30 4.95 -18.61
C ALA A 331 -38.71 6.01 -19.66
N LYS A 332 -38.51 7.31 -19.33
CA LYS A 332 -38.74 8.41 -20.28
C LYS A 332 -37.80 8.36 -21.48
N LEU A 333 -36.50 8.02 -21.28
CA LEU A 333 -35.50 7.93 -22.36
C LEU A 333 -35.74 6.69 -23.23
N GLU A 334 -36.23 5.60 -22.66
CA GLU A 334 -36.56 4.36 -23.38
C GLU A 334 -37.93 4.41 -24.09
N GLY A 335 -38.65 5.56 -24.05
CA GLY A 335 -39.98 5.72 -24.65
C GLY A 335 -41.09 4.93 -23.97
N LYS A 336 -40.83 4.38 -22.77
CA LYS A 336 -41.82 3.70 -21.96
C LYS A 336 -42.65 4.75 -21.20
N LYS A 337 -43.96 4.77 -21.43
CA LYS A 337 -44.90 5.64 -20.72
C LYS A 337 -45.08 5.22 -19.28
#